data_b1465da2327a1f498f1508c0bd2aba51
#
_entry.id   b1465da2327a1f498f1508c0bd2aba51
#
_cell.length_a   1.000
_cell.length_b   1.000
_cell.length_c   1.000
_cell.angle_alpha   90.00
_cell.angle_beta   90.00
_cell.angle_gamma   90.00
#
_symmetry.space_group_name_H-M   'P 1'
#
loop_
_entity.id
_entity.type
_entity.pdbx_description
1 polymer ?
#
loop_
_entity_poly.entity_id
_entity_poly.type
_entity_poly.pdbx_seq_one_letter_code
_entity_poly.pdbx_strand_id
1 'polypeptide(L)'
;MNQSDGTARIVTAVRGARRTAKGWIQEAAKRMLMNNLDPEVAEKPEELIVYGGRGKAARDWAAFDAIVATLDRLENDETLLVQSGKPVGVFRTFDLAPRVIIANSNLVPKWADWDEFDRLDREGLMMYGQMTAGSWIYIGTQGILQGTFETFRAAAKQRFGGSLAGTLTVTAGLGGMGGAQPLAVTLNGGTALVVEVDPARIARRIATGYLDEAATDLEDALRR
;
A
#
# COMPACT_ATOMS: atom_id res chain seq x y z
N MET A 1 5.30 -12.50 -29.77
CA MET A 1 6.39 -12.71 -28.82
C MET A 1 7.26 -11.46 -28.83
N ASN A 2 6.93 -10.47 -28.02
CA ASN A 2 7.82 -9.32 -27.79
C ASN A 2 8.61 -9.62 -26.53
N GLN A 3 9.90 -9.86 -26.68
CA GLN A 3 10.84 -9.86 -25.57
C GLN A 3 10.90 -8.43 -25.02
N SER A 4 10.35 -8.22 -23.82
CA SER A 4 10.57 -6.99 -23.07
C SER A 4 12.01 -6.99 -22.60
N ASP A 5 12.74 -6.00 -23.06
CA ASP A 5 14.08 -5.62 -22.58
C ASP A 5 14.05 -5.54 -21.04
N GLY A 6 14.91 -6.31 -20.37
CA GLY A 6 14.84 -6.62 -18.94
C GLY A 6 15.24 -5.47 -17.99
N THR A 7 14.98 -4.22 -18.34
CA THR A 7 15.12 -3.09 -17.41
C THR A 7 13.83 -2.90 -16.62
N ALA A 8 13.88 -3.19 -15.33
CA ALA A 8 12.76 -2.94 -14.41
C ALA A 8 12.31 -1.48 -14.54
N ARG A 9 11.02 -1.27 -14.85
CA ARG A 9 10.44 0.07 -14.99
C ARG A 9 10.36 0.74 -13.62
N ILE A 10 11.05 1.87 -13.45
CA ILE A 10 11.01 2.68 -12.23
C ILE A 10 9.93 3.75 -12.37
N VAL A 11 9.02 3.83 -11.39
CA VAL A 11 7.98 4.85 -11.30
C VAL A 11 8.30 5.80 -10.17
N THR A 12 8.40 7.10 -10.48
CA THR A 12 8.55 8.17 -9.49
C THR A 12 7.65 9.33 -9.84
N ALA A 13 6.96 9.89 -8.84
CA ALA A 13 6.12 11.05 -9.02
C ALA A 13 6.95 12.34 -9.13
N VAL A 14 6.44 13.31 -9.88
CA VAL A 14 7.02 14.67 -9.91
C VAL A 14 6.91 15.28 -8.51
N ARG A 15 8.01 15.83 -8.00
CA ARG A 15 8.09 16.49 -6.69
C ARG A 15 7.97 18.01 -6.82
N GLY A 16 7.55 18.66 -5.73
CA GLY A 16 7.44 20.13 -5.63
C GLY A 16 6.25 20.71 -6.40
N ALA A 17 6.35 21.99 -6.74
CA ALA A 17 5.25 22.79 -7.28
C ALA A 17 4.98 22.59 -8.79
N ARG A 18 5.81 21.84 -9.50
CA ARG A 18 5.62 21.57 -10.92
C ARG A 18 4.37 20.71 -11.13
N ARG A 19 3.39 21.21 -11.86
CA ARG A 19 2.20 20.50 -12.25
C ARG A 19 2.31 20.00 -13.70
N THR A 20 1.88 18.78 -13.97
CA THR A 20 1.87 18.17 -15.30
C THR A 20 0.45 17.86 -15.79
N ALA A 21 -0.54 17.72 -14.88
CA ALA A 21 -1.96 17.61 -15.20
C ALA A 21 -2.63 19.00 -15.29
N LYS A 22 -3.85 19.07 -15.84
CA LYS A 22 -4.59 20.33 -16.00
C LYS A 22 -5.01 20.97 -14.67
N GLY A 23 -5.33 20.18 -13.65
CA GLY A 23 -5.73 20.63 -12.31
C GLY A 23 -4.90 20.02 -11.20
N TRP A 24 -4.90 20.65 -10.01
CA TRP A 24 -4.19 20.12 -8.84
C TRP A 24 -4.80 18.86 -8.28
N ILE A 25 -6.12 18.66 -8.43
CA ILE A 25 -6.80 17.44 -7.95
C ILE A 25 -6.38 16.24 -8.82
N GLN A 26 -6.34 16.40 -10.13
CA GLN A 26 -5.84 15.41 -11.08
C GLN A 26 -4.36 15.08 -10.85
N GLU A 27 -3.55 16.15 -10.66
CA GLU A 27 -2.14 16.00 -10.33
C GLU A 27 -1.92 15.23 -9.04
N ALA A 28 -2.72 15.52 -7.99
CA ALA A 28 -2.64 14.81 -6.72
C ALA A 28 -2.96 13.33 -6.88
N ALA A 29 -4.05 12.98 -7.57
CA ALA A 29 -4.43 11.60 -7.84
C ALA A 29 -3.33 10.84 -8.61
N LYS A 30 -2.74 11.49 -9.64
CA LYS A 30 -1.63 10.92 -10.40
C LYS A 30 -0.40 10.68 -9.54
N ARG A 31 -0.01 11.66 -8.72
CA ARG A 31 1.15 11.52 -7.82
C ARG A 31 0.93 10.41 -6.79
N MET A 32 -0.28 10.30 -6.25
CA MET A 32 -0.61 9.23 -5.30
C MET A 32 -0.49 7.85 -5.94
N LEU A 33 -1.02 7.65 -7.15
CA LEU A 33 -0.82 6.41 -7.91
C LEU A 33 0.66 6.10 -8.12
N MET A 34 1.44 7.09 -8.57
CA MET A 34 2.88 6.92 -8.83
C MET A 34 3.67 6.68 -7.54
N ASN A 35 3.35 7.40 -6.45
CA ASN A 35 4.01 7.20 -5.16
C ASN A 35 3.75 5.80 -4.58
N ASN A 36 2.58 5.20 -4.83
CA ASN A 36 2.30 3.84 -4.41
C ASN A 36 3.22 2.80 -5.10
N LEU A 37 3.80 3.16 -6.24
CA LEU A 37 4.71 2.30 -7.02
C LEU A 37 6.17 2.75 -6.96
N ASP A 38 6.47 3.79 -6.17
CA ASP A 38 7.86 4.18 -5.91
C ASP A 38 8.62 3.01 -5.26
N PRO A 39 9.85 2.68 -5.72
CA PRO A 39 10.63 1.57 -5.17
C PRO A 39 10.89 1.65 -3.66
N GLU A 40 10.86 2.86 -3.09
CA GLU A 40 10.98 3.05 -1.63
C GLU A 40 9.68 2.67 -0.89
N VAL A 41 8.54 2.58 -1.59
CA VAL A 41 7.20 2.33 -1.02
C VAL A 41 6.71 0.93 -1.36
N ALA A 42 6.68 0.56 -2.64
CA ALA A 42 6.09 -0.67 -3.14
C ALA A 42 6.88 -1.92 -2.73
N GLU A 43 6.16 -3.01 -2.51
CA GLU A 43 6.76 -4.32 -2.23
C GLU A 43 7.39 -4.94 -3.48
N LYS A 44 6.67 -4.87 -4.64
CA LYS A 44 7.15 -5.34 -5.95
C LYS A 44 6.65 -4.39 -7.04
N PRO A 45 7.31 -3.25 -7.22
CA PRO A 45 6.85 -2.23 -8.17
C PRO A 45 6.81 -2.72 -9.61
N GLU A 46 7.69 -3.64 -10.02
CA GLU A 46 7.73 -4.24 -11.34
C GLU A 46 6.48 -5.07 -11.68
N GLU A 47 5.80 -5.61 -10.67
CA GLU A 47 4.52 -6.33 -10.78
C GLU A 47 3.30 -5.44 -10.45
N LEU A 48 3.50 -4.13 -10.24
CA LEU A 48 2.48 -3.18 -9.78
C LEU A 48 1.93 -3.49 -8.37
N ILE A 49 2.64 -4.31 -7.58
CA ILE A 49 2.25 -4.72 -6.23
C ILE A 49 2.77 -3.70 -5.22
N VAL A 50 1.83 -3.08 -4.52
CA VAL A 50 2.13 -2.06 -3.51
C VAL A 50 2.46 -2.70 -2.17
N TYR A 51 1.60 -3.61 -1.67
CA TYR A 51 1.81 -4.34 -0.42
C TYR A 51 0.97 -5.63 -0.34
N GLY A 52 1.25 -6.45 0.67
CA GLY A 52 0.45 -7.65 0.99
C GLY A 52 0.60 -8.79 -0.02
N GLY A 53 1.68 -8.79 -0.79
CA GLY A 53 2.05 -9.85 -1.71
C GLY A 53 1.28 -9.86 -3.04
N ARG A 54 0.08 -9.24 -3.11
CA ARG A 54 -0.74 -9.21 -4.34
C ARG A 54 -1.60 -7.94 -4.50
N GLY A 55 -1.55 -7.00 -3.57
CA GLY A 55 -2.32 -5.75 -3.63
C GLY A 55 -1.78 -4.78 -4.68
N LYS A 56 -2.46 -4.66 -5.83
CA LYS A 56 -2.01 -3.87 -6.99
C LYS A 56 -2.60 -2.46 -7.02
N ALA A 57 -1.84 -1.52 -7.57
CA ALA A 57 -2.27 -0.14 -7.84
C ALA A 57 -2.95 0.00 -9.21
N ALA A 58 -2.59 -0.82 -10.20
CA ALA A 58 -3.20 -0.90 -11.52
C ALA A 58 -3.22 -2.36 -11.99
N ARG A 59 -4.12 -2.70 -12.91
CA ARG A 59 -4.33 -4.07 -13.38
C ARG A 59 -3.08 -4.62 -14.10
N ASP A 60 -2.54 -3.83 -15.00
CA ASP A 60 -1.35 -4.09 -15.79
C ASP A 60 -0.70 -2.76 -16.18
N TRP A 61 0.47 -2.83 -16.82
CA TRP A 61 1.20 -1.63 -17.23
C TRP A 61 0.48 -0.80 -18.28
N ALA A 62 -0.28 -1.41 -19.17
CA ALA A 62 -1.08 -0.69 -20.17
C ALA A 62 -2.21 0.12 -19.49
N ALA A 63 -2.86 -0.47 -18.49
CA ALA A 63 -3.85 0.22 -17.68
C ALA A 63 -3.24 1.35 -16.85
N PHE A 64 -2.06 1.15 -16.25
CA PHE A 64 -1.31 2.21 -15.55
C PHE A 64 -1.04 3.40 -16.47
N ASP A 65 -0.49 3.16 -17.66
CA ASP A 65 -0.19 4.21 -18.63
C ASP A 65 -1.45 4.95 -19.09
N ALA A 66 -2.53 4.22 -19.33
CA ALA A 66 -3.81 4.81 -19.71
C ALA A 66 -4.44 5.65 -18.59
N ILE A 67 -4.30 5.25 -17.32
CA ILE A 67 -4.73 6.05 -16.17
C ILE A 67 -3.92 7.35 -16.09
N VAL A 68 -2.58 7.27 -16.14
CA VAL A 68 -1.69 8.44 -16.07
C VAL A 68 -2.00 9.41 -17.20
N ALA A 69 -2.05 8.93 -18.45
CA ALA A 69 -2.38 9.75 -19.62
C ALA A 69 -3.78 10.38 -19.53
N THR A 70 -4.74 9.69 -18.91
CA THR A 70 -6.08 10.24 -18.70
C THR A 70 -6.07 11.33 -17.66
N LEU A 71 -5.39 11.15 -16.53
CA LEU A 71 -5.26 12.17 -15.48
C LEU A 71 -4.56 13.43 -15.99
N ASP A 72 -3.60 13.30 -16.93
CA ASP A 72 -2.91 14.45 -17.53
C ASP A 72 -3.85 15.34 -18.36
N ARG A 73 -4.84 14.74 -19.04
CA ARG A 73 -5.78 15.47 -19.91
C ARG A 73 -7.15 15.78 -19.30
N LEU A 74 -7.48 15.18 -18.16
CA LEU A 74 -8.80 15.29 -17.51
C LEU A 74 -9.13 16.73 -17.17
N GLU A 75 -10.31 17.20 -17.57
CA GLU A 75 -10.81 18.54 -17.26
C GLU A 75 -11.33 18.63 -15.81
N ASN A 76 -11.53 19.86 -15.33
CA ASN A 76 -12.01 20.09 -13.96
C ASN A 76 -13.49 19.68 -13.76
N ASP A 77 -14.24 19.53 -14.83
CA ASP A 77 -15.63 19.07 -14.85
C ASP A 77 -15.79 17.64 -15.38
N GLU A 78 -14.70 16.86 -15.39
CA GLU A 78 -14.70 15.46 -15.79
C GLU A 78 -14.31 14.55 -14.63
N THR A 79 -14.82 13.30 -14.65
CA THR A 79 -14.51 12.24 -13.69
C THR A 79 -14.02 11.01 -14.43
N LEU A 80 -12.84 10.52 -14.06
CA LEU A 80 -12.30 9.24 -14.49
C LEU A 80 -12.92 8.11 -13.67
N LEU A 81 -13.47 7.09 -14.33
CA LEU A 81 -13.90 5.84 -13.72
C LEU A 81 -12.84 4.76 -13.93
N VAL A 82 -12.40 4.14 -12.85
CA VAL A 82 -11.44 3.03 -12.83
C VAL A 82 -12.12 1.81 -12.21
N GLN A 83 -12.06 0.68 -12.91
CA GLN A 83 -12.63 -0.58 -12.43
C GLN A 83 -11.56 -1.67 -12.39
N SER A 84 -11.35 -2.25 -11.22
CA SER A 84 -10.32 -3.27 -10.99
C SER A 84 -8.99 -2.90 -11.68
N GLY A 85 -8.51 -1.68 -11.39
CA GLY A 85 -7.24 -1.14 -11.87
C GLY A 85 -7.17 -0.78 -13.36
N LYS A 86 -8.30 -0.74 -14.08
CA LYS A 86 -8.37 -0.36 -15.50
C LYS A 86 -9.24 0.88 -15.68
N PRO A 87 -8.83 1.91 -16.44
CA PRO A 87 -9.68 3.04 -16.77
C PRO A 87 -10.76 2.57 -17.76
N VAL A 88 -12.02 2.78 -17.39
CA VAL A 88 -13.18 2.30 -18.17
C VAL A 88 -14.03 3.41 -18.77
N GLY A 89 -13.85 4.65 -18.32
CA GLY A 89 -14.58 5.78 -18.90
C GLY A 89 -14.20 7.11 -18.27
N VAL A 90 -14.49 8.18 -19.01
CA VAL A 90 -14.45 9.56 -18.54
C VAL A 90 -15.83 10.14 -18.73
N PHE A 91 -16.40 10.71 -17.69
CA PHE A 91 -17.73 11.27 -17.71
C PHE A 91 -17.68 12.76 -17.42
N ARG A 92 -18.48 13.53 -18.15
CA ARG A 92 -18.69 14.93 -17.78
C ARG A 92 -19.50 14.99 -16.50
N THR A 93 -19.00 15.77 -15.56
CA THR A 93 -19.60 15.99 -14.23
C THR A 93 -19.64 17.48 -13.93
N PHE A 94 -19.16 17.92 -12.78
CA PHE A 94 -19.08 19.33 -12.38
C PHE A 94 -17.85 19.56 -11.47
N ASP A 95 -17.47 20.78 -11.26
CA ASP A 95 -16.22 21.17 -10.61
C ASP A 95 -15.99 20.55 -9.22
N LEU A 96 -17.05 20.36 -8.43
CA LEU A 96 -16.96 19.76 -7.10
C LEU A 96 -17.12 18.24 -7.10
N ALA A 97 -17.34 17.60 -8.26
CA ALA A 97 -17.41 16.15 -8.36
C ALA A 97 -16.01 15.52 -8.15
N PRO A 98 -15.94 14.28 -7.63
CA PRO A 98 -14.69 13.54 -7.56
C PRO A 98 -14.02 13.45 -8.93
N ARG A 99 -12.72 13.71 -9.00
CA ARG A 99 -11.96 13.56 -10.27
C ARG A 99 -11.72 12.11 -10.63
N VAL A 100 -11.74 11.21 -9.65
CA VAL A 100 -11.57 9.78 -9.86
C VAL A 100 -12.57 9.03 -9.00
N ILE A 101 -13.22 8.04 -9.60
CA ILE A 101 -14.04 7.04 -8.91
C ILE A 101 -13.40 5.68 -9.17
N ILE A 102 -13.10 4.93 -8.11
CA ILE A 102 -12.46 3.63 -8.18
C ILE A 102 -13.40 2.57 -7.62
N ALA A 103 -13.61 1.50 -8.39
CA ALA A 103 -14.35 0.32 -7.97
C ALA A 103 -13.47 -0.93 -8.20
N ASN A 104 -13.18 -1.67 -7.13
CA ASN A 104 -12.32 -2.85 -7.21
C ASN A 104 -13.09 -4.12 -6.86
N SER A 105 -12.72 -5.23 -7.48
CA SER A 105 -13.17 -6.58 -7.12
C SER A 105 -14.70 -6.74 -7.11
N ASN A 106 -15.40 -6.10 -8.04
CA ASN A 106 -16.87 -6.12 -8.13
C ASN A 106 -17.35 -7.40 -8.79
N LEU A 107 -17.41 -8.49 -8.02
CA LEU A 107 -18.01 -9.75 -8.46
C LEU A 107 -19.51 -9.77 -8.09
N VAL A 108 -20.30 -10.40 -8.97
CA VAL A 108 -21.69 -10.73 -8.66
C VAL A 108 -21.68 -11.72 -7.49
N PRO A 109 -22.50 -11.51 -6.42
CA PRO A 109 -22.44 -12.34 -5.21
C PRO A 109 -22.50 -13.86 -5.47
N LYS A 110 -23.24 -14.28 -6.49
CA LYS A 110 -23.33 -15.70 -6.89
C LYS A 110 -21.98 -16.32 -7.27
N TRP A 111 -21.04 -15.52 -7.73
CA TRP A 111 -19.71 -15.95 -8.20
C TRP A 111 -18.58 -15.29 -7.39
N ALA A 112 -18.89 -14.72 -6.24
CA ALA A 112 -17.92 -14.03 -5.39
C ALA A 112 -17.20 -15.04 -4.47
N ASP A 113 -16.50 -15.98 -5.06
CA ASP A 113 -15.59 -16.90 -4.38
C ASP A 113 -14.14 -16.71 -4.84
N TRP A 114 -13.20 -17.29 -4.11
CA TRP A 114 -11.78 -17.13 -4.37
C TRP A 114 -11.34 -17.83 -5.66
N ASP A 115 -11.95 -18.93 -6.04
CA ASP A 115 -11.59 -19.68 -7.25
C ASP A 115 -11.91 -18.87 -8.50
N GLU A 116 -13.10 -18.26 -8.54
CA GLU A 116 -13.49 -17.36 -9.62
C GLU A 116 -12.66 -16.08 -9.62
N PHE A 117 -12.40 -15.51 -8.46
CA PHE A 117 -11.53 -14.33 -8.34
C PHE A 117 -10.14 -14.62 -8.90
N ASP A 118 -9.51 -15.71 -8.49
CA ASP A 118 -8.16 -16.07 -8.92
C ASP A 118 -8.11 -16.45 -10.41
N ARG A 119 -9.19 -17.02 -10.94
CA ARG A 119 -9.34 -17.26 -12.39
C ARG A 119 -9.32 -15.95 -13.17
N LEU A 120 -10.15 -14.99 -12.76
CA LEU A 120 -10.25 -13.68 -13.42
C LEU A 120 -8.96 -12.85 -13.29
N ASP A 121 -8.27 -12.95 -12.16
CA ASP A 121 -6.97 -12.27 -11.96
C ASP A 121 -5.90 -12.85 -12.90
N ARG A 122 -5.82 -14.19 -13.02
CA ARG A 122 -4.91 -14.86 -13.97
C ARG A 122 -5.22 -14.52 -15.44
N GLU A 123 -6.47 -14.32 -15.80
CA GLU A 123 -6.91 -13.93 -17.13
C GLU A 123 -6.74 -12.42 -17.41
N GLY A 124 -6.27 -11.64 -16.44
CA GLY A 124 -6.11 -10.19 -16.56
C GLY A 124 -7.44 -9.42 -16.65
N LEU A 125 -8.54 -10.04 -16.23
CA LEU A 125 -9.88 -9.43 -16.22
C LEU A 125 -10.19 -8.69 -14.93
N MET A 126 -9.41 -8.92 -13.90
CA MET A 126 -9.55 -8.35 -12.56
C MET A 126 -8.17 -8.11 -11.95
N MET A 127 -8.11 -7.42 -10.84
CA MET A 127 -6.94 -7.35 -9.97
C MET A 127 -7.35 -7.36 -8.52
N TYR A 128 -6.46 -7.81 -7.65
CA TYR A 128 -6.61 -7.64 -6.20
C TYR A 128 -6.21 -6.21 -5.81
N GLY A 129 -7.17 -5.30 -5.86
CA GLY A 129 -6.98 -3.90 -5.48
C GLY A 129 -7.12 -3.70 -3.97
N GLN A 130 -6.24 -4.32 -3.19
CA GLN A 130 -6.30 -4.33 -1.73
C GLN A 130 -6.35 -2.91 -1.15
N MET A 131 -7.48 -2.57 -0.51
CA MET A 131 -7.72 -1.33 0.24
C MET A 131 -6.98 -0.10 -0.33
N THR A 132 -5.95 0.38 0.36
CA THR A 132 -5.19 1.59 0.02
C THR A 132 -4.25 1.42 -1.18
N ALA A 133 -3.88 0.20 -1.56
CA ALA A 133 -3.14 -0.06 -2.80
C ALA A 133 -4.00 0.24 -4.03
N GLY A 134 -5.19 -0.37 -4.09
CA GLY A 134 -6.10 -0.20 -5.22
C GLY A 134 -6.78 1.16 -5.30
N SER A 135 -6.83 1.92 -4.20
CA SER A 135 -7.37 3.29 -4.15
C SER A 135 -6.29 4.38 -4.20
N TRP A 136 -5.02 4.02 -4.33
CA TRP A 136 -3.87 4.90 -4.47
C TRP A 136 -3.63 5.83 -3.27
N ILE A 137 -4.00 5.40 -2.07
CA ILE A 137 -3.86 6.20 -0.84
C ILE A 137 -2.97 5.53 0.21
N TYR A 138 -2.15 4.55 -0.18
CA TYR A 138 -1.18 3.94 0.70
C TYR A 138 -0.01 4.89 0.97
N ILE A 139 0.19 5.24 2.24
CA ILE A 139 1.21 6.20 2.67
C ILE A 139 2.54 5.48 3.00
N GLY A 140 2.52 4.15 3.08
CA GLY A 140 3.64 3.36 3.56
C GLY A 140 3.52 3.04 5.06
N THR A 141 4.55 2.39 5.59
CA THR A 141 4.57 1.93 6.99
C THR A 141 4.40 3.06 8.01
N GLN A 142 4.88 4.26 7.69
CA GLN A 142 4.72 5.44 8.56
C GLN A 142 3.25 5.84 8.79
N GLY A 143 2.39 5.68 7.78
CA GLY A 143 0.95 5.97 7.94
C GLY A 143 0.25 4.94 8.83
N ILE A 144 0.71 3.69 8.78
CA ILE A 144 0.25 2.62 9.66
C ILE A 144 0.76 2.82 11.09
N LEU A 145 1.98 3.34 11.27
CA LEU A 145 2.57 3.59 12.58
C LEU A 145 1.68 4.46 13.45
N GLN A 146 1.11 5.53 12.92
CA GLN A 146 0.24 6.44 13.67
C GLN A 146 -0.98 5.71 14.25
N GLY A 147 -1.74 4.99 13.43
CA GLY A 147 -2.93 4.26 13.87
C GLY A 147 -2.59 3.13 14.84
N THR A 148 -1.48 2.44 14.60
CA THR A 148 -0.99 1.35 15.46
C THR A 148 -0.55 1.89 16.81
N PHE A 149 0.20 3.01 16.85
CA PHE A 149 0.59 3.69 18.07
C PHE A 149 -0.64 4.05 18.93
N GLU A 150 -1.65 4.69 18.34
CA GLU A 150 -2.85 5.07 19.08
C GLU A 150 -3.66 3.87 19.57
N THR A 151 -3.66 2.76 18.81
CA THR A 151 -4.30 1.52 19.25
C THR A 151 -3.61 0.93 20.49
N PHE A 152 -2.27 0.82 20.48
CA PHE A 152 -1.51 0.36 21.64
C PHE A 152 -1.63 1.32 22.82
N ARG A 153 -1.65 2.63 22.58
CA ARG A 153 -1.89 3.64 23.61
C ARG A 153 -3.26 3.49 24.27
N ALA A 154 -4.30 3.27 23.49
CA ALA A 154 -5.64 3.02 24.01
C ALA A 154 -5.69 1.74 24.85
N ALA A 155 -5.07 0.67 24.38
CA ALA A 155 -4.95 -0.59 25.13
C ALA A 155 -4.16 -0.39 26.43
N ALA A 156 -3.03 0.32 26.38
CA ALA A 156 -2.24 0.66 27.56
C ALA A 156 -3.06 1.42 28.61
N LYS A 157 -3.84 2.41 28.17
CA LYS A 157 -4.72 3.19 29.06
C LYS A 157 -5.81 2.34 29.70
N GLN A 158 -6.39 1.42 28.94
CA GLN A 158 -7.51 0.59 29.43
C GLN A 158 -7.07 -0.58 30.30
N ARG A 159 -5.88 -1.15 30.06
CA ARG A 159 -5.47 -2.44 30.64
C ARG A 159 -4.21 -2.39 31.51
N PHE A 160 -3.33 -1.40 31.28
CA PHE A 160 -1.98 -1.37 31.86
C PHE A 160 -1.62 -0.04 32.54
N GLY A 161 -2.60 0.73 33.03
CA GLY A 161 -2.36 1.97 33.75
C GLY A 161 -1.78 3.12 32.94
N GLY A 162 -1.86 3.04 31.57
CA GLY A 162 -1.47 4.13 30.67
C GLY A 162 -0.11 3.96 29.99
N SER A 163 0.63 2.87 30.28
CA SER A 163 1.92 2.55 29.65
C SER A 163 1.99 1.04 29.35
N LEU A 164 2.77 0.65 28.36
CA LEU A 164 3.11 -0.75 28.10
C LEU A 164 4.42 -1.16 28.82
N ALA A 165 4.95 -0.33 29.70
CA ALA A 165 6.16 -0.67 30.45
C ALA A 165 6.01 -2.00 31.22
N GLY A 166 6.99 -2.89 31.06
CA GLY A 166 6.96 -4.24 31.62
C GLY A 166 6.05 -5.24 30.94
N THR A 167 5.49 -4.89 29.76
CA THR A 167 4.71 -5.83 28.96
C THR A 167 5.51 -6.31 27.73
N LEU A 168 5.25 -7.54 27.32
CA LEU A 168 5.75 -8.12 26.07
C LEU A 168 4.60 -8.26 25.07
N THR A 169 4.73 -7.62 23.92
CA THR A 169 3.83 -7.81 22.79
C THR A 169 4.45 -8.80 21.80
N VAL A 170 3.77 -9.89 21.53
CA VAL A 170 4.21 -10.91 20.56
C VAL A 170 3.36 -10.81 19.31
N THR A 171 4.00 -10.72 18.15
CA THR A 171 3.34 -10.62 16.85
C THR A 171 4.16 -11.31 15.75
N ALA A 172 3.66 -11.31 14.52
CA ALA A 172 4.36 -11.88 13.38
C ALA A 172 4.20 -11.00 12.13
N GLY A 173 5.25 -11.02 11.29
CA GLY A 173 5.29 -10.30 10.01
C GLY A 173 5.82 -8.88 10.12
N LEU A 174 6.81 -8.56 9.25
CA LEU A 174 7.43 -7.24 9.13
C LEU A 174 7.19 -6.60 7.75
N GLY A 175 6.09 -6.97 7.09
CA GLY A 175 5.63 -6.34 5.85
C GLY A 175 5.20 -4.89 6.03
N GLY A 176 4.54 -4.32 5.01
CA GLY A 176 4.12 -2.91 5.01
C GLY A 176 3.27 -2.51 6.22
N MET A 177 2.36 -3.38 6.65
CA MET A 177 1.48 -3.17 7.81
C MET A 177 2.15 -3.61 9.12
N GLY A 178 2.55 -4.88 9.23
CA GLY A 178 3.12 -5.47 10.43
C GLY A 178 4.41 -4.80 10.90
N GLY A 179 5.19 -4.29 9.95
CA GLY A 179 6.45 -3.61 10.24
C GLY A 179 6.35 -2.32 11.06
N ALA A 180 5.13 -1.77 11.25
CA ALA A 180 4.91 -0.62 12.13
C ALA A 180 4.75 -1.02 13.61
N GLN A 181 4.42 -2.28 13.89
CA GLN A 181 4.06 -2.72 15.25
C GLN A 181 5.20 -2.61 16.26
N PRO A 182 6.45 -3.04 15.97
CA PRO A 182 7.53 -2.96 16.94
C PRO A 182 7.74 -1.54 17.44
N LEU A 183 7.90 -0.58 16.53
CA LEU A 183 8.10 0.82 16.91
C LEU A 183 6.88 1.40 17.64
N ALA A 184 5.67 1.04 17.25
CA ALA A 184 4.46 1.48 17.95
C ALA A 184 4.41 1.00 19.41
N VAL A 185 4.86 -0.23 19.67
CA VAL A 185 4.94 -0.82 21.02
C VAL A 185 6.01 -0.11 21.84
N THR A 186 7.23 0.06 21.31
CA THR A 186 8.33 0.70 22.02
C THR A 186 8.06 2.18 22.32
N LEU A 187 7.41 2.91 21.41
CA LEU A 187 6.93 4.27 21.64
C LEU A 187 5.88 4.36 22.77
N ASN A 188 5.19 3.28 23.09
CA ASN A 188 4.29 3.17 24.25
C ASN A 188 4.97 2.59 25.49
N GLY A 189 6.29 2.41 25.47
CA GLY A 189 7.12 1.94 26.58
C GLY A 189 7.18 0.42 26.76
N GLY A 190 6.63 -0.36 25.83
CA GLY A 190 6.62 -1.83 25.87
C GLY A 190 7.78 -2.47 25.12
N THR A 191 7.87 -3.79 25.22
CA THR A 191 8.79 -4.63 24.43
C THR A 191 8.00 -5.39 23.37
N ALA A 192 8.52 -5.44 22.14
CA ALA A 192 7.93 -6.20 21.04
C ALA A 192 8.83 -7.38 20.64
N LEU A 193 8.26 -8.57 20.53
CA LEU A 193 8.88 -9.75 19.94
C LEU A 193 8.14 -10.09 18.64
N VAL A 194 8.85 -10.04 17.52
CA VAL A 194 8.26 -10.25 16.19
C VAL A 194 8.90 -11.44 15.49
N VAL A 195 8.07 -12.35 15.00
CA VAL A 195 8.51 -13.47 14.15
C VAL A 195 8.37 -13.08 12.69
N GLU A 196 9.47 -13.15 11.93
CA GLU A 196 9.48 -12.90 10.49
C GLU A 196 10.28 -14.00 9.78
N VAL A 197 9.77 -14.51 8.68
CA VAL A 197 10.39 -15.59 7.89
C VAL A 197 11.34 -15.06 6.80
N ASP A 198 11.23 -13.79 6.45
CA ASP A 198 12.04 -13.15 5.41
C ASP A 198 13.15 -12.29 6.05
N PRO A 199 14.42 -12.72 5.99
CA PRO A 199 15.54 -11.94 6.54
C PRO A 199 15.69 -10.55 5.93
N ALA A 200 15.29 -10.35 4.67
CA ALA A 200 15.39 -9.06 4.01
C ALA A 200 14.43 -8.03 4.64
N ARG A 201 13.25 -8.48 5.08
CA ARG A 201 12.30 -7.63 5.82
C ARG A 201 12.85 -7.25 7.19
N ILE A 202 13.48 -8.17 7.91
CA ILE A 202 14.14 -7.88 9.20
C ILE A 202 15.19 -6.80 8.99
N ALA A 203 16.13 -7.01 8.05
CA ALA A 203 17.20 -6.06 7.75
C ALA A 203 16.66 -4.67 7.36
N ARG A 204 15.62 -4.62 6.53
CA ARG A 204 14.97 -3.35 6.13
C ARG A 204 14.38 -2.62 7.34
N ARG A 205 13.74 -3.32 8.29
CA ARG A 205 13.13 -2.67 9.45
C ARG A 205 14.16 -2.15 10.45
N ILE A 206 15.27 -2.83 10.62
CA ILE A 206 16.41 -2.32 11.39
C ILE A 206 16.99 -1.07 10.70
N ALA A 207 17.28 -1.15 9.41
CA ALA A 207 17.84 -0.03 8.65
C ALA A 207 16.95 1.22 8.64
N THR A 208 15.63 1.06 8.75
CA THR A 208 14.65 2.16 8.78
C THR A 208 14.20 2.55 10.19
N GLY A 209 14.74 1.96 11.24
CA GLY A 209 14.46 2.30 12.64
C GLY A 209 13.08 1.86 13.15
N TYR A 210 12.45 0.88 12.50
CA TYR A 210 11.19 0.29 12.96
C TYR A 210 11.39 -0.92 13.88
N LEU A 211 12.57 -1.51 13.86
CA LEU A 211 13.00 -2.64 14.67
C LEU A 211 14.38 -2.32 15.23
N ASP A 212 14.64 -2.61 16.50
CA ASP A 212 15.89 -2.26 17.16
C ASP A 212 16.98 -3.29 16.86
N GLU A 213 16.66 -4.58 16.96
CA GLU A 213 17.62 -5.68 16.77
C GLU A 213 16.98 -6.97 16.27
N ALA A 214 17.83 -7.89 15.80
CA ALA A 214 17.43 -9.24 15.41
C ALA A 214 18.05 -10.27 16.35
N ALA A 215 17.31 -11.33 16.67
CA ALA A 215 17.78 -12.50 17.39
C ALA A 215 17.98 -13.67 16.41
N THR A 216 18.87 -14.59 16.76
CA THR A 216 19.16 -15.77 15.94
C THR A 216 18.13 -16.87 16.11
N ASP A 217 17.53 -16.95 17.28
CA ASP A 217 16.48 -17.90 17.65
C ASP A 217 15.65 -17.38 18.83
N LEU A 218 14.66 -18.18 19.25
CA LEU A 218 13.78 -17.79 20.36
C LEU A 218 14.52 -17.67 21.69
N GLU A 219 15.49 -18.55 21.98
CA GLU A 219 16.25 -18.50 23.23
C GLU A 219 17.14 -17.25 23.31
N ASP A 220 17.74 -16.86 22.18
CA ASP A 220 18.47 -15.62 22.07
C ASP A 220 17.55 -14.41 22.27
N ALA A 221 16.38 -14.40 21.65
CA ALA A 221 15.39 -13.34 21.80
C ALA A 221 14.89 -13.18 23.24
N LEU A 222 14.69 -14.28 23.96
CA LEU A 222 14.22 -14.25 25.37
C LEU A 222 15.30 -13.84 26.37
N ARG A 223 16.58 -13.91 25.98
CA ARG A 223 17.71 -13.46 26.82
C ARG A 223 17.98 -11.97 26.72
N ARG A 224 17.61 -11.34 25.63
CA ARG A 224 17.75 -9.90 25.37
C ARG A 224 16.67 -9.10 26.06
#